data_ac15020f7acfe3bcabc8436ea3fe54b5
#
_entry.id   ac15020f7acfe3bcabc8436ea3fe54b5
#
_cell.length_a   1.000
_cell.length_b   1.000
_cell.length_c   1.000
_cell.angle_alpha   90.00
_cell.angle_beta   90.00
_cell.angle_gamma   90.00
#
_symmetry.space_group_name_H-M   'P 1'
#
loop_
_entity.id
_entity.type
_entity.pdbx_description
1 polymer ?
#
loop_
_entity_poly.entity_id
_entity_poly.type
_entity_poly.pdbx_seq_one_letter_code
_entity_poly.pdbx_strand_id
1 'polypeptide(L)'
;MRDLKHLIYFESLLENADNDLVKQAQAEGKLAIGSTVTLRVDRVEETAVTSLAPDQIVLSANLQADSYYTTALQNIPQGSELTLTVSANDGWEDVEYAIGALYCLAENGAVVPNLAAGSNPRTAVGQKADGTLVFYTIDGRKAGHSIGASLTQVGERLLELGCQTVLCLDGGGSTNLAVTTPDSTAATIINRPSE
;
A
#
# COMPACT_ATOMS: atom_id res chain seq x y z
N MET A 1 -0.27 12.90 -23.52
CA MET A 1 0.69 11.99 -24.17
C MET A 1 0.76 10.75 -23.27
N ARG A 2 0.43 9.56 -23.77
CA ARG A 2 0.51 8.34 -22.96
C ARG A 2 1.98 7.90 -22.96
N ASP A 3 2.56 7.74 -21.77
CA ASP A 3 3.90 7.23 -21.65
C ASP A 3 3.94 5.77 -22.08
N LEU A 4 4.75 5.45 -23.07
CA LEU A 4 5.06 4.08 -23.45
C LEU A 4 5.90 3.43 -22.35
N LYS A 5 5.56 2.22 -21.97
CA LYS A 5 6.28 1.43 -20.96
C LYS A 5 6.77 0.13 -21.58
N HIS A 6 8.01 -0.21 -21.30
CA HIS A 6 8.50 -1.55 -21.54
C HIS A 6 8.02 -2.46 -20.42
N LEU A 7 7.39 -3.55 -20.80
CA LEU A 7 6.82 -4.51 -19.86
C LEU A 7 7.42 -5.88 -20.14
N ILE A 8 7.90 -6.51 -19.08
CA ILE A 8 8.31 -7.90 -19.11
C ILE A 8 7.29 -8.71 -18.35
N TYR A 9 6.77 -9.72 -18.99
CA TYR A 9 5.83 -10.66 -18.40
C TYR A 9 6.58 -11.90 -17.94
N PHE A 10 6.29 -12.33 -16.73
CA PHE A 10 6.87 -13.51 -16.15
C PHE A 10 5.77 -14.56 -15.95
N GLU A 11 6.01 -15.74 -16.44
CA GLU A 11 5.22 -16.92 -16.08
C GLU A 11 5.87 -17.56 -14.85
N SER A 12 5.08 -17.82 -13.82
CA SER A 12 5.56 -18.47 -12.62
C SER A 12 5.89 -19.94 -12.87
N LEU A 13 7.12 -20.36 -12.62
CA LEU A 13 7.53 -21.77 -12.65
C LEU A 13 7.27 -22.50 -11.33
N LEU A 14 6.37 -21.99 -10.50
CA LEU A 14 6.17 -22.41 -9.11
C LEU A 14 5.51 -23.78 -8.96
N GLU A 15 5.15 -24.47 -10.02
CA GLU A 15 4.60 -25.84 -9.95
C GLU A 15 5.53 -26.83 -9.24
N ASN A 16 6.83 -26.50 -9.11
CA ASN A 16 7.85 -27.36 -8.48
C ASN A 16 8.55 -26.75 -7.26
N ALA A 17 8.11 -25.61 -6.74
CA ALA A 17 8.74 -25.02 -5.57
C ALA A 17 8.14 -25.61 -4.28
N ASP A 18 8.92 -26.42 -3.58
CA ASP A 18 8.59 -26.94 -2.24
C ASP A 18 8.61 -25.85 -1.14
N ASN A 19 8.58 -24.60 -1.53
CA ASN A 19 8.61 -23.47 -0.61
C ASN A 19 7.18 -23.02 -0.28
N ASP A 20 6.69 -23.40 0.88
CA ASP A 20 5.34 -23.05 1.36
C ASP A 20 5.10 -21.54 1.46
N LEU A 21 6.13 -20.75 1.75
CA LEU A 21 6.02 -19.28 1.81
C LEU A 21 5.72 -18.67 0.45
N VAL A 22 6.31 -19.19 -0.59
CA VAL A 22 6.06 -18.74 -1.97
C VAL A 22 4.65 -19.12 -2.41
N LYS A 23 4.22 -20.35 -2.12
CA LYS A 23 2.85 -20.81 -2.40
C LYS A 23 1.83 -19.97 -1.64
N GLN A 24 2.10 -19.65 -0.38
CA GLN A 24 1.25 -18.79 0.43
C GLN A 24 1.20 -17.36 -0.14
N ALA A 25 2.34 -16.78 -0.47
CA ALA A 25 2.42 -15.45 -1.07
C ALA A 25 1.68 -15.36 -2.41
N GLN A 26 1.70 -16.44 -3.20
CA GLN A 26 0.90 -16.53 -4.43
C GLN A 26 -0.61 -16.62 -4.14
N ALA A 27 -1.00 -17.51 -3.21
CA ALA A 27 -2.40 -17.68 -2.83
C ALA A 27 -3.00 -16.38 -2.26
N GLU A 28 -2.17 -15.55 -1.61
CA GLU A 28 -2.53 -14.24 -1.06
C GLU A 28 -2.29 -13.09 -2.06
N GLY A 29 -1.78 -13.36 -3.26
CA GLY A 29 -1.47 -12.35 -4.27
C GLY A 29 -0.27 -11.45 -3.92
N LYS A 30 0.63 -11.90 -3.05
CA LYS A 30 1.83 -11.14 -2.61
C LYS A 30 3.04 -12.06 -2.49
N LEU A 31 4.21 -11.43 -2.57
CA LEU A 31 5.49 -12.07 -2.29
C LEU A 31 5.95 -11.65 -0.89
N ALA A 32 6.24 -12.61 -0.03
CA ALA A 32 6.74 -12.35 1.31
C ALA A 32 8.20 -11.91 1.28
N ILE A 33 8.61 -11.07 2.22
CA ILE A 33 10.01 -10.73 2.45
C ILE A 33 10.78 -12.02 2.79
N GLY A 34 11.97 -12.17 2.21
CA GLY A 34 12.80 -13.37 2.35
C GLY A 34 12.49 -14.47 1.34
N SER A 35 11.42 -14.34 0.55
CA SER A 35 11.09 -15.31 -0.48
C SER A 35 11.96 -15.16 -1.73
N THR A 36 12.19 -16.28 -2.41
CA THR A 36 12.85 -16.34 -3.71
C THR A 36 12.04 -17.21 -4.64
N VAL A 37 11.71 -16.66 -5.81
CA VAL A 37 10.95 -17.37 -6.84
C VAL A 37 11.70 -17.36 -8.15
N THR A 38 11.66 -18.49 -8.89
CA THR A 38 12.13 -18.55 -10.26
C THR A 38 10.95 -18.27 -11.19
N LEU A 39 11.15 -17.33 -12.07
CA LEU A 39 10.16 -16.87 -13.03
C LEU A 39 10.69 -17.10 -14.44
N ARG A 40 9.80 -17.45 -15.37
CA ARG A 40 10.13 -17.50 -16.80
C ARG A 40 9.55 -16.27 -17.51
N VAL A 41 10.37 -15.66 -18.34
CA VAL A 41 9.94 -14.53 -19.18
C VAL A 41 8.96 -15.02 -20.24
N ASP A 42 7.68 -14.70 -20.09
CA ASP A 42 6.65 -15.04 -21.05
C ASP A 42 6.77 -14.17 -22.32
N ARG A 43 6.87 -12.86 -22.15
CA ARG A 43 7.04 -11.92 -23.26
C ARG A 43 7.66 -10.61 -22.83
N VAL A 44 8.25 -9.92 -23.80
CA VAL A 44 8.78 -8.55 -23.66
C VAL A 44 8.03 -7.67 -24.65
N GLU A 45 7.39 -6.61 -24.19
CA GLU A 45 6.57 -5.73 -25.01
C GLU A 45 6.85 -4.25 -24.73
N GLU A 46 6.64 -3.44 -25.77
CA GLU A 46 6.58 -1.99 -25.65
C GLU A 46 5.12 -1.56 -25.80
N THR A 47 4.48 -1.20 -24.69
CA THR A 47 3.07 -0.88 -24.65
C THR A 47 2.74 0.15 -23.58
N ALA A 48 1.67 0.91 -23.77
CA ALA A 48 1.15 1.86 -22.79
C ALA A 48 0.15 1.22 -21.82
N VAL A 49 -0.37 0.04 -22.13
CA VAL A 49 -1.41 -0.66 -21.36
C VAL A 49 -1.13 -2.15 -21.40
N THR A 50 -1.21 -2.78 -20.24
CA THR A 50 -1.10 -4.24 -20.14
C THR A 50 -2.21 -4.84 -19.29
N SER A 51 -2.59 -6.07 -19.63
CA SER A 51 -3.46 -6.90 -18.80
C SER A 51 -2.62 -7.92 -18.07
N LEU A 52 -2.91 -8.14 -16.79
CA LEU A 52 -2.25 -9.14 -15.94
C LEU A 52 -3.18 -10.33 -15.73
N ALA A 53 -2.67 -11.53 -15.93
CA ALA A 53 -3.30 -12.73 -15.40
C ALA A 53 -2.93 -12.92 -13.91
N PRO A 54 -3.72 -13.69 -13.13
CA PRO A 54 -3.48 -13.85 -11.69
C PRO A 54 -2.11 -14.42 -11.31
N ASP A 55 -1.48 -15.17 -12.23
CA ASP A 55 -0.19 -15.83 -12.07
C ASP A 55 0.97 -15.06 -12.70
N GLN A 56 0.74 -13.83 -13.14
CA GLN A 56 1.74 -13.01 -13.81
C GLN A 56 2.24 -11.86 -12.95
N ILE A 57 3.55 -11.60 -13.06
CA ILE A 57 4.22 -10.40 -12.55
C ILE A 57 4.71 -9.60 -13.75
N VAL A 58 4.64 -8.27 -13.66
CA VAL A 58 5.15 -7.37 -14.68
C VAL A 58 6.23 -6.47 -14.10
N LEU A 59 7.40 -6.48 -14.72
CA LEU A 59 8.41 -5.44 -14.54
C LEU A 59 8.25 -4.40 -15.63
N SER A 60 8.17 -3.13 -15.26
CA SER A 60 8.00 -2.04 -16.22
C SER A 60 9.03 -0.94 -16.00
N ALA A 61 9.55 -0.40 -17.08
CA ALA A 61 10.33 0.81 -17.08
C ALA A 61 9.71 1.82 -18.05
N ASN A 62 9.66 3.10 -17.65
CA ASN A 62 9.24 4.18 -18.53
C ASN A 62 10.36 4.47 -19.54
N LEU A 63 10.03 4.70 -20.82
CA LEU A 63 11.00 5.10 -21.84
C LEU A 63 11.75 6.41 -21.54
N GLN A 64 11.17 7.26 -20.68
CA GLN A 64 11.83 8.47 -20.20
C GLN A 64 12.66 8.25 -18.93
N ALA A 65 12.61 7.05 -18.35
CA ALA A 65 13.48 6.67 -17.25
C ALA A 65 14.92 6.49 -17.73
N ASP A 66 15.84 6.31 -16.78
CA ASP A 66 17.22 6.01 -17.06
C ASP A 66 17.33 4.89 -18.10
N SER A 67 18.06 5.15 -19.17
CA SER A 67 18.29 4.23 -20.30
C SER A 67 18.88 2.89 -19.84
N TYR A 68 19.57 2.86 -18.69
CA TYR A 68 20.09 1.63 -18.08
C TYR A 68 18.98 0.60 -17.81
N TYR A 69 17.89 1.02 -17.16
CA TYR A 69 16.78 0.11 -16.82
C TYR A 69 16.00 -0.33 -18.06
N THR A 70 15.72 0.61 -18.97
CA THR A 70 15.00 0.27 -20.21
C THR A 70 15.80 -0.69 -21.07
N THR A 71 17.10 -0.45 -21.25
CA THR A 71 17.98 -1.33 -22.00
C THR A 71 18.13 -2.70 -21.31
N ALA A 72 18.26 -2.73 -19.99
CA ALA A 72 18.34 -3.99 -19.25
C ALA A 72 17.09 -4.85 -19.48
N LEU A 73 15.91 -4.26 -19.41
CA LEU A 73 14.64 -4.98 -19.63
C LEU A 73 14.50 -5.46 -21.10
N GLN A 74 14.83 -4.60 -22.07
CA GLN A 74 14.76 -4.95 -23.51
C GLN A 74 15.66 -6.13 -23.90
N ASN A 75 16.80 -6.27 -23.22
CA ASN A 75 17.79 -7.30 -23.54
C ASN A 75 17.52 -8.66 -22.85
N ILE A 76 16.46 -8.79 -22.07
CA ILE A 76 16.11 -10.08 -21.47
C ILE A 76 15.39 -10.93 -22.53
N PRO A 77 15.93 -12.10 -22.92
CA PRO A 77 15.30 -12.91 -23.93
C PRO A 77 13.97 -13.52 -23.41
N GLN A 78 12.96 -13.59 -24.26
CA GLN A 78 11.77 -14.39 -24.01
C GLN A 78 12.16 -15.85 -23.74
N GLY A 79 11.52 -16.48 -22.76
CA GLY A 79 11.80 -17.84 -22.33
C GLY A 79 12.97 -17.97 -21.34
N SER A 80 13.68 -16.87 -21.01
CA SER A 80 14.74 -16.89 -19.98
C SER A 80 14.14 -17.15 -18.61
N GLU A 81 14.93 -17.78 -17.75
CA GLU A 81 14.65 -17.90 -16.32
C GLU A 81 15.30 -16.74 -15.56
N LEU A 82 14.53 -16.13 -14.68
CA LEU A 82 14.98 -15.08 -13.78
C LEU A 82 14.62 -15.44 -12.35
N THR A 83 15.51 -15.11 -11.43
CA THR A 83 15.26 -15.27 -10.00
C THR A 83 14.84 -13.93 -9.43
N LEU A 84 13.65 -13.89 -8.84
CA LEU A 84 13.16 -12.76 -8.06
C LEU A 84 13.31 -13.07 -6.59
N THR A 85 14.09 -12.25 -5.88
CA THR A 85 14.23 -12.31 -4.43
C THR A 85 13.59 -11.07 -3.82
N VAL A 86 12.68 -11.26 -2.89
CA VAL A 86 12.07 -10.18 -2.11
C VAL A 86 12.91 -9.99 -0.86
N SER A 87 13.53 -8.84 -0.74
CA SER A 87 14.35 -8.48 0.43
C SER A 87 13.91 -7.14 1.00
N ALA A 88 14.23 -6.92 2.24
CA ALA A 88 14.09 -5.64 2.91
C ALA A 88 15.42 -5.29 3.59
N ASN A 89 15.58 -4.03 3.96
CA ASN A 89 16.73 -3.52 4.72
C ASN A 89 16.23 -2.84 6.01
N ASP A 90 17.16 -2.44 6.85
CA ASP A 90 16.91 -1.62 8.03
C ASP A 90 15.89 -2.22 9.03
N GLY A 91 15.83 -3.56 9.13
CA GLY A 91 14.94 -4.27 10.04
C GLY A 91 13.50 -4.45 9.52
N TRP A 92 13.23 -4.08 8.27
CA TRP A 92 11.92 -4.29 7.66
C TRP A 92 11.61 -5.77 7.39
N GLU A 93 12.63 -6.64 7.41
CA GLU A 93 12.49 -8.09 7.30
C GLU A 93 11.68 -8.71 8.45
N ASP A 94 11.68 -8.05 9.63
CA ASP A 94 10.97 -8.51 10.82
C ASP A 94 9.57 -7.90 10.97
N VAL A 95 9.14 -7.06 10.01
CA VAL A 95 7.86 -6.35 10.07
C VAL A 95 6.75 -7.20 9.48
N GLU A 96 5.75 -7.51 10.30
CA GLU A 96 4.57 -8.28 9.88
C GLU A 96 3.63 -7.47 8.97
N TYR A 97 3.42 -6.19 9.32
CA TYR A 97 2.58 -5.27 8.56
C TYR A 97 3.25 -3.91 8.41
N ALA A 98 3.14 -3.31 7.23
CA ALA A 98 3.59 -1.97 6.96
C ALA A 98 2.53 -1.17 6.20
N ILE A 99 2.33 0.08 6.59
CA ILE A 99 1.42 1.00 5.91
C ILE A 99 2.08 2.36 5.72
N GLY A 100 1.95 2.92 4.52
CA GLY A 100 2.40 4.27 4.24
C GLY A 100 1.49 5.33 4.87
N ALA A 101 2.07 6.34 5.50
CA ALA A 101 1.36 7.50 6.00
C ALA A 101 1.71 8.75 5.19
N LEU A 102 0.72 9.63 4.98
CA LEU A 102 0.94 10.88 4.26
C LEU A 102 1.56 11.96 5.16
N TYR A 103 1.12 12.02 6.41
CA TYR A 103 1.57 13.04 7.37
C TYR A 103 1.70 12.45 8.77
N CYS A 104 2.74 12.86 9.50
CA CYS A 104 2.75 12.77 10.94
C CYS A 104 1.96 13.97 11.49
N LEU A 105 0.93 13.73 12.30
CA LEU A 105 0.07 14.77 12.89
C LEU A 105 0.46 15.11 14.32
N ALA A 106 0.94 14.13 15.06
CA ALA A 106 1.46 14.30 16.40
C ALA A 106 2.58 13.32 16.69
N GLU A 107 3.56 13.78 17.45
CA GLU A 107 4.71 13.01 17.89
C GLU A 107 5.06 13.38 19.33
N ASN A 108 5.40 12.37 20.14
CA ASN A 108 5.74 12.56 21.55
C ASN A 108 4.69 13.34 22.37
N GLY A 109 3.41 13.14 22.06
CA GLY A 109 2.31 13.80 22.75
C GLY A 109 2.04 15.25 22.36
N ALA A 110 2.64 15.74 21.28
CA ALA A 110 2.44 17.10 20.77
C ALA A 110 2.09 17.11 19.28
N VAL A 111 1.20 18.02 18.88
CA VAL A 111 0.86 18.23 17.46
C VAL A 111 2.05 18.78 16.70
N VAL A 112 2.34 18.20 15.54
CA VAL A 112 3.42 18.67 14.65
C VAL A 112 3.04 20.04 14.07
N PRO A 113 3.98 21.01 14.05
CA PRO A 113 3.71 22.35 13.53
C PRO A 113 3.54 22.36 11.99
N ASN A 114 2.93 23.44 11.50
CA ASN A 114 2.79 23.72 10.06
C ASN A 114 2.04 22.69 9.23
N LEU A 115 1.09 22.00 9.83
CA LEU A 115 0.19 21.10 9.10
C LEU A 115 -0.67 21.89 8.11
N ALA A 116 -0.93 21.30 6.94
CA ALA A 116 -1.74 21.93 5.92
C ALA A 116 -3.18 22.20 6.41
N ALA A 117 -3.68 23.39 6.11
CA ALA A 117 -5.03 23.79 6.46
C ALA A 117 -6.09 23.14 5.56
N GLY A 118 -7.33 23.17 5.98
CA GLY A 118 -8.49 22.72 5.22
C GLY A 118 -9.17 21.49 5.82
N SER A 119 -10.52 21.57 5.85
CA SER A 119 -11.36 20.48 6.36
C SER A 119 -11.67 19.49 5.25
N ASN A 120 -11.38 18.21 5.51
CA ASN A 120 -11.63 17.09 4.59
C ASN A 120 -12.01 15.86 5.40
N PRO A 121 -12.62 14.83 4.75
CA PRO A 121 -12.65 13.50 5.34
C PRO A 121 -11.22 13.04 5.61
N ARG A 122 -10.98 12.40 6.76
CA ARG A 122 -9.65 11.96 7.17
C ARG A 122 -9.68 10.57 7.73
N THR A 123 -8.61 9.82 7.47
CA THR A 123 -8.30 8.55 8.11
C THR A 123 -6.99 8.71 8.85
N ALA A 124 -6.94 8.29 10.11
CA ALA A 124 -5.74 8.38 10.92
C ALA A 124 -5.58 7.14 11.80
N VAL A 125 -4.35 6.87 12.19
CA VAL A 125 -4.01 5.90 13.21
C VAL A 125 -3.17 6.59 14.29
N GLY A 126 -3.58 6.38 15.54
CA GLY A 126 -2.85 6.85 16.69
C GLY A 126 -2.30 5.71 17.52
N GLN A 127 -1.15 5.88 18.14
CA GLN A 127 -0.56 4.93 19.07
C GLN A 127 -0.46 5.54 20.46
N LYS A 128 -0.97 4.81 21.46
CA LYS A 128 -0.84 5.15 22.88
C LYS A 128 0.51 4.68 23.44
N ALA A 129 0.86 5.15 24.64
CA ALA A 129 2.10 4.78 25.32
C ALA A 129 2.22 3.27 25.60
N ASP A 130 1.11 2.58 25.77
CA ASP A 130 1.05 1.13 26.00
C ASP A 130 1.06 0.29 24.71
N GLY A 131 1.23 0.94 23.55
CA GLY A 131 1.21 0.29 22.25
C GLY A 131 -0.19 0.13 21.64
N THR A 132 -1.27 0.46 22.36
CA THR A 132 -2.63 0.38 21.81
C THR A 132 -2.78 1.26 20.58
N LEU A 133 -3.31 0.70 19.49
CA LEU A 133 -3.63 1.44 18.28
C LEU A 133 -5.07 1.94 18.29
N VAL A 134 -5.26 3.17 17.85
CA VAL A 134 -6.56 3.81 17.67
C VAL A 134 -6.75 4.12 16.19
N PHE A 135 -7.65 3.41 15.53
CA PHE A 135 -8.07 3.72 14.17
C PHE A 135 -9.19 4.77 14.22
N TYR A 136 -9.03 5.83 13.45
CA TYR A 136 -9.91 6.98 13.51
C TYR A 136 -10.27 7.46 12.11
N THR A 137 -11.57 7.65 11.89
CA THR A 137 -12.07 8.29 10.67
C THR A 137 -12.96 9.45 11.02
N ILE A 138 -12.94 10.48 10.20
CA ILE A 138 -13.93 11.55 10.22
C ILE A 138 -14.50 11.74 8.83
N ASP A 139 -15.82 11.67 8.74
CA ASP A 139 -16.54 11.96 7.50
C ASP A 139 -16.39 13.43 7.12
N GLY A 140 -16.62 13.75 5.87
CA GLY A 140 -16.59 15.13 5.41
C GLY A 140 -17.22 15.32 4.03
N ARG A 141 -17.16 16.54 3.52
CA ARG A 141 -17.72 16.92 2.21
C ARG A 141 -19.21 16.59 2.04
N LYS A 142 -19.95 16.44 3.15
CA LYS A 142 -21.38 16.11 3.14
C LYS A 142 -22.17 17.19 3.87
N ALA A 143 -22.94 17.98 3.11
CA ALA A 143 -23.82 19.00 3.67
C ALA A 143 -24.84 18.38 4.64
N GLY A 144 -25.03 19.01 5.78
CA GLY A 144 -25.94 18.52 6.83
C GLY A 144 -25.45 17.30 7.63
N HIS A 145 -24.25 16.79 7.34
CA HIS A 145 -23.63 15.69 8.08
C HIS A 145 -22.27 16.07 8.65
N SER A 146 -21.29 16.26 7.81
CA SER A 146 -19.93 16.63 8.22
C SER A 146 -19.19 17.38 7.13
N ILE A 147 -18.47 18.43 7.51
CA ILE A 147 -17.53 19.14 6.63
C ILE A 147 -16.14 18.51 6.62
N GLY A 148 -15.86 17.63 7.56
CA GLY A 148 -14.53 17.05 7.81
C GLY A 148 -13.74 17.82 8.87
N ALA A 149 -12.46 17.48 8.99
CA ALA A 149 -11.54 18.14 9.92
C ALA A 149 -10.22 18.52 9.24
N SER A 150 -9.54 19.51 9.82
CA SER A 150 -8.14 19.81 9.50
C SER A 150 -7.21 18.74 10.07
N LEU A 151 -5.98 18.68 9.55
CA LEU A 151 -4.95 17.77 10.07
C LEU A 151 -4.65 18.05 11.55
N THR A 152 -4.57 19.33 11.93
CA THR A 152 -4.38 19.77 13.32
C THR A 152 -5.49 19.25 14.24
N GLN A 153 -6.75 19.42 13.86
CA GLN A 153 -7.90 18.94 14.66
C GLN A 153 -7.90 17.42 14.84
N VAL A 154 -7.48 16.66 13.83
CA VAL A 154 -7.36 15.21 13.94
C VAL A 154 -6.22 14.84 14.90
N GLY A 155 -5.07 15.50 14.80
CA GLY A 155 -3.95 15.32 15.73
C GLY A 155 -4.36 15.60 17.18
N GLU A 156 -4.96 16.77 17.43
CA GLU A 156 -5.48 17.17 18.75
C GLU A 156 -6.48 16.14 19.30
N ARG A 157 -7.43 15.71 18.47
CA ARG A 157 -8.45 14.75 18.90
C ARG A 157 -7.86 13.40 19.30
N LEU A 158 -6.87 12.89 18.58
CA LEU A 158 -6.22 11.63 18.94
C LEU A 158 -5.30 11.78 20.17
N LEU A 159 -4.67 12.93 20.38
CA LEU A 159 -3.99 13.22 21.65
C LEU A 159 -4.95 13.21 22.85
N GLU A 160 -6.16 13.80 22.71
CA GLU A 160 -7.20 13.74 23.73
C GLU A 160 -7.64 12.30 24.04
N LEU A 161 -7.59 11.39 23.06
CA LEU A 161 -7.86 9.96 23.22
C LEU A 161 -6.69 9.19 23.85
N GLY A 162 -5.59 9.91 24.22
CA GLY A 162 -4.42 9.36 24.88
C GLY A 162 -3.34 8.82 23.94
N CYS A 163 -3.42 9.10 22.62
CA CYS A 163 -2.35 8.76 21.70
C CYS A 163 -1.14 9.67 21.91
N GLN A 164 0.06 9.18 21.66
CA GLN A 164 1.30 9.95 21.71
C GLN A 164 1.87 10.18 20.31
N THR A 165 1.64 9.24 19.39
CA THR A 165 2.00 9.36 17.98
C THR A 165 0.73 9.24 17.14
N VAL A 166 0.58 10.10 16.14
CA VAL A 166 -0.58 10.12 15.25
C VAL A 166 -0.13 10.28 13.81
N LEU A 167 -0.54 9.35 12.97
CA LEU A 167 -0.27 9.34 11.53
C LEU A 167 -1.57 9.50 10.73
N CYS A 168 -1.53 10.33 9.70
CA CYS A 168 -2.63 10.49 8.75
C CYS A 168 -2.39 9.60 7.54
N LEU A 169 -3.34 8.75 7.26
CA LEU A 169 -3.39 7.91 6.07
C LEU A 169 -4.05 8.67 4.91
N ASP A 170 -4.37 7.98 3.82
CA ASP A 170 -5.16 8.56 2.75
C ASP A 170 -6.56 8.94 3.25
N GLY A 171 -7.12 9.97 2.66
CA GLY A 171 -8.37 10.60 3.10
C GLY A 171 -9.30 10.94 1.93
N GLY A 172 -10.15 11.96 2.13
CA GLY A 172 -11.11 12.34 1.10
C GLY A 172 -12.11 11.21 0.81
N GLY A 173 -12.31 10.88 -0.46
CA GLY A 173 -13.17 9.76 -0.90
C GLY A 173 -12.70 8.40 -0.41
N SER A 174 -11.41 8.24 -0.17
CA SER A 174 -10.81 7.00 0.36
C SER A 174 -11.09 6.76 1.86
N THR A 175 -11.74 7.70 2.56
CA THR A 175 -12.02 7.58 4.00
C THR A 175 -13.11 6.54 4.26
N ASN A 176 -12.69 5.31 4.56
CA ASN A 176 -13.57 4.19 4.86
C ASN A 176 -13.10 3.45 6.13
N LEU A 177 -14.02 3.10 7.00
CA LEU A 177 -13.79 2.23 8.15
C LEU A 177 -14.79 1.08 8.11
N ALA A 178 -14.27 -0.11 7.84
CA ALA A 178 -15.05 -1.33 7.83
C ALA A 178 -14.69 -2.19 9.04
N VAL A 179 -15.69 -2.77 9.66
CA VAL A 179 -15.53 -3.65 10.82
C VAL A 179 -16.30 -4.95 10.60
N THR A 180 -15.78 -6.04 11.15
CA THR A 180 -16.46 -7.32 11.25
C THR A 180 -16.92 -7.49 12.69
N THR A 181 -18.23 -7.70 12.90
CA THR A 181 -18.76 -7.99 14.23
C THR A 181 -18.64 -9.49 14.54
N PRO A 182 -18.66 -9.90 15.82
CA PRO A 182 -18.58 -11.32 16.21
C PRO A 182 -19.62 -12.21 15.53
N ASP A 183 -20.78 -11.65 15.18
CA ASP A 183 -21.90 -12.37 14.59
C ASP A 183 -21.92 -12.33 13.05
N SER A 184 -20.91 -11.77 12.42
CA SER A 184 -20.83 -11.62 10.96
C SER A 184 -19.47 -12.00 10.42
N THR A 185 -19.43 -12.71 9.30
CA THR A 185 -18.20 -12.96 8.51
C THR A 185 -17.90 -11.88 7.48
N ALA A 186 -18.86 -10.95 7.27
CA ALA A 186 -18.70 -9.86 6.33
C ALA A 186 -18.36 -8.55 7.05
N ALA A 187 -17.36 -7.83 6.55
CA ALA A 187 -17.04 -6.49 7.00
C ALA A 187 -18.12 -5.49 6.55
N THR A 188 -18.49 -4.58 7.43
CA THR A 188 -19.49 -3.53 7.17
C THR A 188 -18.84 -2.17 7.34
N ILE A 189 -19.04 -1.27 6.38
CA ILE A 189 -18.60 0.13 6.49
C ILE A 189 -19.48 0.83 7.53
N ILE A 190 -18.85 1.43 8.53
CA ILE A 190 -19.53 2.07 9.67
C ILE A 190 -19.51 3.59 9.61
N ASN A 191 -18.70 4.19 8.76
CA ASN A 191 -18.73 5.63 8.49
C ASN A 191 -19.59 5.95 7.25
N ARG A 192 -19.67 7.22 6.86
CA ARG A 192 -20.41 7.67 5.66
C ARG A 192 -19.42 8.29 4.65
N PRO A 193 -18.81 7.49 3.76
CA PRO A 193 -17.86 7.97 2.77
C PRO A 193 -18.45 9.10 1.93
N SER A 194 -17.62 10.02 1.45
CA SER A 194 -18.04 11.15 0.64
C SER A 194 -18.34 10.79 -0.82
N GLU A 195 -17.80 9.67 -1.29
CA GLU A 195 -17.95 9.15 -2.64
C GLU A 195 -18.48 7.71 -2.60
#